data_c10e4a8db08e4eea637d30fdcef13979
#
_entry.id   c10e4a8db08e4eea637d30fdcef13979
#
_cell.length_a   1.000
_cell.length_b   1.000
_cell.length_c   1.000
_cell.angle_alpha   90.00
_cell.angle_beta   90.00
_cell.angle_gamma   90.00
#
_symmetry.space_group_name_H-M   'P 1'
#
loop_
_entity.id
_entity.type
_entity.pdbx_description
1 polymer ?
#
loop_
_entity_poly.entity_id
_entity_poly.type
_entity_poly.pdbx_seq_one_letter_code
_entity_poly.pdbx_strand_id
1 'polypeptide(L)'
;MIRFENVTKQYKSQHSPALRDVNVDIERGEFVFLVGPSGSGKTTFLRLCLKEDRPTSGTVWVAGKNVGKLSSWRVPHLRRQIGTVFQDFRLLPNKTVFENVAFALEVI
;
A
#
# COMPACT_ATOMS: atom_id res chain seq x y z
N MET A 1 11.77 2.20 6.12
CA MET A 1 11.19 1.10 5.33
C MET A 1 10.12 1.60 4.36
N ILE A 2 9.25 2.47 4.81
CA ILE A 2 8.28 3.19 3.97
C ILE A 2 8.50 4.68 4.12
N ARG A 3 8.63 5.40 3.01
CA ARG A 3 8.82 6.83 3.03
C ARG A 3 7.95 7.48 1.96
N PHE A 4 7.18 8.49 2.36
CA PHE A 4 6.43 9.36 1.47
C PHE A 4 7.06 10.74 1.51
N GLU A 5 7.39 11.27 0.33
CA GLU A 5 7.99 12.59 0.18
C GLU A 5 7.07 13.46 -0.65
N ASN A 6 6.41 14.41 0.00
CA ASN A 6 5.51 15.39 -0.63
C ASN A 6 4.48 14.72 -1.54
N VAL A 7 3.84 13.65 -1.06
CA VAL A 7 2.93 12.84 -1.87
C VAL A 7 1.54 13.46 -1.86
N THR A 8 1.03 13.71 -3.06
CA THR A 8 -0.35 14.14 -3.30
C THR A 8 -1.01 13.14 -4.23
N LYS A 9 -2.24 12.74 -3.90
CA LYS A 9 -3.05 11.89 -4.77
C LYS A 9 -4.41 12.52 -4.96
N GLN A 10 -4.69 12.91 -6.19
CA GLN A 10 -5.95 13.47 -6.63
C GLN A 10 -6.61 12.51 -7.61
N TYR A 11 -7.77 12.00 -7.26
CA TYR A 11 -8.59 11.22 -8.19
C TYR A 11 -9.42 12.15 -9.05
N LYS A 12 -9.56 11.83 -10.33
CA LYS A 12 -10.27 12.66 -11.31
C LYS A 12 -11.73 12.89 -10.94
N SER A 13 -12.35 11.92 -10.24
CA SER A 13 -13.76 11.99 -9.85
C SER A 13 -14.01 12.77 -8.58
N GLN A 14 -12.98 13.25 -7.92
CA GLN A 14 -13.08 13.92 -6.62
C GLN A 14 -12.59 15.36 -6.71
N HIS A 15 -13.22 16.26 -5.95
CA HIS A 15 -12.83 17.67 -5.90
C HIS A 15 -11.63 17.91 -5.00
N SER A 16 -11.49 17.12 -3.94
CA SER A 16 -10.40 17.25 -2.99
C SER A 16 -9.41 16.10 -3.15
N PRO A 17 -8.11 16.31 -2.96
CA PRO A 17 -7.16 15.22 -2.99
C PRO A 17 -7.40 14.23 -1.86
N ALA A 18 -7.22 12.94 -2.16
CA ALA A 18 -7.27 11.88 -1.15
C ALA A 18 -6.10 12.01 -0.18
N LEU A 19 -4.92 12.38 -0.69
CA LEU A 19 -3.74 12.72 0.10
C LEU A 19 -3.20 14.05 -0.41
N ARG A 20 -2.80 14.92 0.51
CA ARG A 20 -2.24 16.23 0.17
C ARG A 20 -0.89 16.41 0.87
N ASP A 21 0.15 16.52 0.07
CA ASP A 21 1.51 16.85 0.50
C ASP A 21 1.94 16.02 1.74
N VAL A 22 1.74 14.71 1.66
CA VAL A 22 2.00 13.81 2.77
C VAL A 22 3.48 13.49 2.87
N ASN A 23 4.04 13.67 4.06
CA ASN A 23 5.41 13.31 4.38
C ASN A 23 5.39 12.36 5.57
N VAL A 24 5.87 11.14 5.35
CA VAL A 24 5.91 10.08 6.36
C VAL A 24 7.19 9.29 6.19
N ASP A 25 7.80 8.95 7.30
CA ASP A 25 8.98 8.10 7.31
C ASP A 25 8.76 7.00 8.36
N ILE A 26 8.55 5.78 7.91
CA ILE A 26 8.36 4.62 8.76
C ILE A 26 9.60 3.75 8.67
N GLU A 27 10.31 3.65 9.78
CA GLU A 27 11.55 2.90 9.84
C GLU A 27 11.30 1.42 10.10
N ARG A 28 12.33 0.63 9.83
CA ARG A 28 12.30 -0.79 10.06
C ARG A 28 12.06 -1.08 11.54
N GLY A 29 11.14 -2.01 11.82
CA GLY A 29 10.82 -2.40 13.17
C GLY A 29 9.77 -1.54 13.87
N GLU A 30 9.33 -0.45 13.24
CA GLU A 30 8.28 0.39 13.82
C GLU A 30 6.91 -0.26 13.66
N PHE A 31 6.06 -0.03 14.65
CA PHE A 31 4.64 -0.36 14.60
C PHE A 31 3.86 0.96 14.54
N VAL A 32 3.13 1.17 13.45
CA VAL A 32 2.47 2.44 13.16
C VAL A 32 0.98 2.24 12.96
N PHE A 33 0.16 3.07 13.63
CA PHE A 33 -1.27 3.16 13.37
C PHE A 33 -1.56 4.24 12.37
N LEU A 34 -2.32 3.91 11.34
CA LEU A 34 -2.84 4.88 10.38
C LEU A 34 -4.32 5.06 10.69
N VAL A 35 -4.66 6.18 11.34
CA VAL A 35 -6.00 6.43 11.84
C VAL A 35 -6.69 7.56 11.10
N GLY A 36 -8.00 7.51 11.06
CA GLY A 36 -8.82 8.54 10.44
C GLY A 36 -10.20 8.00 10.07
N PRO A 37 -11.18 8.87 9.85
CA PRO A 37 -12.50 8.45 9.44
C PRO A 37 -12.48 7.84 8.03
N SER A 38 -13.57 7.17 7.66
CA SER A 38 -13.78 6.66 6.32
C SER A 38 -13.62 7.80 5.30
N GLY A 39 -12.91 7.53 4.21
CA GLY A 39 -12.66 8.54 3.19
C GLY A 39 -11.50 9.49 3.49
N SER A 40 -10.71 9.24 4.54
CA SER A 40 -9.58 10.09 4.92
C SER A 40 -8.27 9.77 4.18
N GLY A 41 -8.29 8.82 3.23
CA GLY A 41 -7.11 8.50 2.42
C GLY A 41 -6.32 7.29 2.89
N LYS A 42 -6.78 6.56 3.91
CA LYS A 42 -6.06 5.38 4.43
C LYS A 42 -5.87 4.31 3.37
N THR A 43 -6.92 3.98 2.63
CA THR A 43 -6.85 3.00 1.54
C THR A 43 -5.92 3.47 0.44
N THR A 44 -5.98 4.75 0.10
CA THR A 44 -5.08 5.34 -0.90
C THR A 44 -3.62 5.21 -0.49
N PHE A 45 -3.31 5.47 0.78
CA PHE A 45 -1.96 5.30 1.31
C PHE A 45 -1.44 3.87 1.06
N LEU A 46 -2.25 2.87 1.39
CA LEU A 46 -1.88 1.46 1.20
C LEU A 46 -1.73 1.10 -0.28
N ARG A 47 -2.61 1.61 -1.13
CA ARG A 47 -2.54 1.36 -2.58
C ARG A 47 -1.27 1.93 -3.20
N LEU A 48 -0.83 3.08 -2.74
CA LEU A 48 0.42 3.67 -3.21
C LEU A 48 1.63 2.83 -2.80
N CYS A 49 1.61 2.26 -1.59
CA CYS A 49 2.68 1.37 -1.13
C CYS A 49 2.77 0.10 -1.99
N LEU A 50 1.64 -0.42 -2.42
CA LEU A 50 1.56 -1.65 -3.23
C LEU A 50 1.67 -1.38 -4.74
N LYS A 51 1.79 -0.14 -5.14
CA LYS A 51 1.74 0.29 -6.53
C LYS A 51 0.45 -0.17 -7.25
N GLU A 52 -0.65 -0.23 -6.53
CA GLU A 52 -1.98 -0.36 -7.14
C GLU A 52 -2.45 0.96 -7.70
N ASP A 53 -1.87 2.05 -7.23
CA ASP A 53 -2.10 3.41 -7.69
C ASP A 53 -0.78 4.14 -7.81
N ARG A 54 -0.78 5.27 -8.53
CA ARG A 54 0.37 6.15 -8.65
C ARG A 54 0.09 7.49 -7.99
N PRO A 55 1.07 8.10 -7.32
CA PRO A 55 0.87 9.45 -6.80
C PRO A 55 0.71 10.44 -7.96
N THR A 56 -0.10 11.46 -7.73
CA THR A 56 -0.22 12.59 -8.68
C THR A 56 1.08 13.39 -8.67
N SER A 57 1.67 13.56 -7.49
CA SER A 57 2.99 14.17 -7.33
C SER A 57 3.66 13.59 -6.09
N GLY A 58 4.96 13.81 -5.97
CA GLY A 58 5.75 13.28 -4.89
C GLY A 58 6.30 11.89 -5.16
N THR A 59 7.00 11.34 -4.18
CA THR A 59 7.71 10.08 -4.32
C THR A 59 7.37 9.14 -3.18
N VAL A 60 7.13 7.87 -3.51
CA VAL A 60 6.88 6.79 -2.54
C VAL A 60 8.05 5.81 -2.58
N TRP A 61 8.64 5.56 -1.41
CA TRP A 61 9.72 4.59 -1.25
C TRP A 61 9.24 3.45 -0.37
N VAL A 62 9.47 2.22 -0.80
CA VAL A 62 9.18 1.02 -0.03
C VAL A 62 10.37 0.08 -0.11
N ALA A 63 10.86 -0.36 1.04
CA ALA A 63 12.02 -1.26 1.14
C ALA A 63 13.23 -0.74 0.35
N GLY A 64 13.47 0.58 0.39
CA GLY A 64 14.58 1.23 -0.30
C GLY A 64 14.39 1.43 -1.79
N LYS A 65 13.22 1.10 -2.33
CA LYS A 65 12.94 1.20 -3.78
C LYS A 65 11.96 2.33 -4.06
N ASN A 66 12.25 3.13 -5.07
CA ASN A 66 11.29 4.13 -5.58
C ASN A 66 10.19 3.39 -6.33
N VAL A 67 9.02 3.32 -5.74
CA VAL A 67 7.88 2.53 -6.26
C VAL A 67 7.47 3.02 -7.64
N GLY A 68 7.49 4.33 -7.88
CA GLY A 68 7.10 4.90 -9.16
C GLY A 68 8.01 4.51 -10.32
N LYS A 69 9.27 4.18 -10.03
CA LYS A 69 10.26 3.81 -11.04
C LYS A 69 10.39 2.31 -11.27
N LEU A 70 9.67 1.50 -10.51
CA LEU A 70 9.70 0.05 -10.72
C LEU A 70 9.05 -0.32 -12.04
N SER A 71 9.73 -1.14 -12.83
CA SER A 71 9.14 -1.75 -14.02
C SER A 71 8.05 -2.75 -13.62
N SER A 72 7.09 -2.98 -14.52
CA SER A 72 5.93 -3.82 -14.21
C SER A 72 6.31 -5.25 -13.80
N TRP A 73 7.40 -5.78 -14.34
CA TRP A 73 7.84 -7.13 -14.00
C TRP A 73 8.48 -7.23 -12.61
N ARG A 74 8.89 -6.10 -12.02
CA ARG A 74 9.44 -6.03 -10.66
C ARG A 74 8.39 -5.79 -9.58
N VAL A 75 7.19 -5.38 -9.97
CA VAL A 75 6.10 -5.12 -9.02
C VAL A 75 5.74 -6.36 -8.20
N PRO A 76 5.65 -7.57 -8.77
CA PRO A 76 5.41 -8.77 -7.95
C PRO A 76 6.46 -8.99 -6.86
N HIS A 77 7.71 -8.68 -7.12
CA HIS A 77 8.76 -8.78 -6.11
C HIS A 77 8.57 -7.80 -4.96
N LEU A 78 8.14 -6.58 -5.26
CA LEU A 78 7.79 -5.60 -4.24
C LEU A 78 6.63 -6.12 -3.38
N ARG A 79 5.57 -6.60 -4.01
CA ARG A 79 4.37 -7.07 -3.31
C ARG A 79 4.62 -8.30 -2.44
N ARG A 80 5.58 -9.13 -2.79
CA ARG A 80 6.00 -10.28 -1.98
C ARG A 80 6.59 -9.88 -0.64
N GLN A 81 7.12 -8.66 -0.55
CA GLN A 81 7.70 -8.13 0.68
C GLN A 81 6.67 -7.52 1.60
N ILE A 82 5.40 -7.43 1.16
CA ILE A 82 4.33 -6.80 1.91
C ILE A 82 3.21 -7.81 2.13
N GLY A 83 3.01 -8.19 3.39
CA GLY A 83 1.83 -8.96 3.78
C GLY A 83 0.66 -8.02 3.98
N THR A 84 -0.49 -8.33 3.40
CA THR A 84 -1.66 -7.46 3.46
C THR A 84 -2.87 -8.23 3.96
N VAL A 85 -3.60 -7.61 4.91
CA VAL A 85 -4.93 -8.08 5.33
C VAL A 85 -5.95 -7.10 4.78
N PHE A 86 -6.82 -7.60 3.91
CA PHE A 86 -7.79 -6.75 3.20
C PHE A 86 -9.02 -6.49 4.05
N GLN A 87 -9.64 -5.32 3.87
CA GLN A 87 -10.85 -4.93 4.57
C GLN A 87 -12.02 -5.85 4.25
N ASP A 88 -12.10 -6.38 3.04
CA ASP A 88 -13.13 -7.32 2.59
C ASP A 88 -12.78 -8.77 2.89
N PHE A 89 -11.79 -8.99 3.74
CA PHE A 89 -11.25 -10.26 4.19
C PHE A 89 -10.59 -11.12 3.11
N ARG A 90 -11.11 -11.19 1.89
CA ARG A 90 -10.60 -12.00 0.76
C ARG A 90 -10.21 -13.42 1.18
N LEU A 91 -11.07 -14.07 1.98
CA LEU A 91 -10.84 -15.40 2.46
C LEU A 91 -11.41 -16.43 1.48
N LEU A 92 -10.77 -17.60 1.44
CA LEU A 92 -11.27 -18.74 0.70
C LEU A 92 -12.33 -19.42 1.58
N PRO A 93 -13.63 -19.39 1.19
CA PRO A 93 -14.71 -19.76 2.11
C PRO A 93 -14.73 -21.23 2.52
N ASN A 94 -14.18 -22.11 1.69
CA ASN A 94 -14.18 -23.55 1.94
C ASN A 94 -12.84 -24.05 2.51
N LYS A 95 -12.01 -23.15 3.02
CA LYS A 95 -10.68 -23.47 3.53
C LYS A 95 -10.55 -23.07 4.99
N THR A 96 -9.68 -23.77 5.70
CA THR A 96 -9.35 -23.48 7.10
C THR A 96 -8.56 -22.16 7.20
N VAL A 97 -8.40 -21.68 8.45
CA VAL A 97 -7.54 -20.52 8.72
C VAL A 97 -6.11 -20.79 8.24
N PHE A 98 -5.57 -21.97 8.56
CA PHE A 98 -4.22 -22.35 8.14
C PHE A 98 -4.09 -22.33 6.62
N GLU A 99 -5.06 -22.91 5.90
CA GLU A 99 -5.04 -22.97 4.45
C GLU A 99 -5.12 -21.58 3.80
N ASN A 100 -5.89 -20.65 4.38
CA ASN A 100 -5.95 -19.27 3.90
C ASN A 100 -4.60 -18.57 4.02
N VAL A 101 -3.91 -18.73 5.15
CA VAL A 101 -2.58 -18.16 5.34
C VAL A 101 -1.56 -18.81 4.42
N ALA A 102 -1.59 -20.14 4.31
CA ALA A 102 -0.67 -20.88 3.45
C ALA A 102 -0.86 -20.50 1.97
N PHE A 103 -2.10 -20.33 1.52
CA PHE A 103 -2.39 -19.91 0.16
C PHE A 103 -1.73 -18.56 -0.17
N ALA A 104 -1.85 -17.59 0.74
CA ALA A 104 -1.22 -16.29 0.54
C ALA A 104 0.29 -16.41 0.39
N LEU A 105 0.92 -17.28 1.16
CA LEU A 105 2.37 -17.52 1.08
C LEU A 105 2.76 -18.25 -0.20
N GLU A 106 1.91 -19.15 -0.69
CA GLU A 106 2.18 -19.93 -1.90
C GLU A 106 2.13 -19.09 -3.17
N VAL A 107 1.25 -18.08 -3.22
CA VAL A 107 1.07 -17.25 -4.42
C VAL A 107 1.95 -16.00 -4.44
N ILE A 108 2.64 -15.72 -3.38
CA ILE A 108 3.52 -14.55 -3.30
C ILE A 108 4.79 -14.72 -4.17
#